data_976c8c35429346909a423a745f63fcad
#
_entry.id   976c8c35429346909a423a745f63fcad
#
_cell.length_a   1.000
_cell.length_b   1.000
_cell.length_c   1.000
_cell.angle_alpha   90.00
_cell.angle_beta   90.00
_cell.angle_gamma   90.00
#
_symmetry.space_group_name_H-M   'P 1'
#
loop_
_entity.id
_entity.type
_entity.pdbx_description
1 polymer ?
#
loop_
_entity_poly.entity_id
_entity_poly.type
_entity_poly.pdbx_seq_one_letter_code
_entity_poly.pdbx_strand_id
1 'polypeptide(L)'
;EHVLMDGGSGLVHTAPGHGEDDYYACLKYGIEVLMPVDDSGCYDETLRAKGLLPSHLLEEFIGLHIFKANEKILELLGEKLLHSSKFIHSYPFCWRTHKPVIYRATKQWFILMDEPKLQGKTLRECAKEQL
;
A
#
# COMPACT_ATOMS: atom_id res chain seq x y z
N GLU A 1 -14.01 -5.80 10.33
CA GLU A 1 -14.58 -4.56 10.95
C GLU A 1 -13.46 -3.83 11.68
N HIS A 2 -12.80 -2.90 10.97
CA HIS A 2 -11.68 -2.12 11.54
C HIS A 2 -12.06 -0.66 11.83
N VAL A 3 -13.32 -0.30 11.57
CA VAL A 3 -13.88 1.01 11.94
C VAL A 3 -14.61 0.86 13.27
N LEU A 4 -14.14 1.55 14.30
CA LEU A 4 -14.73 1.53 15.64
C LEU A 4 -15.59 2.77 15.83
N MET A 5 -16.74 2.60 16.49
CA MET A 5 -17.65 3.72 16.80
C MET A 5 -17.27 4.45 18.09
N ASP A 6 -16.46 3.82 18.92
CA ASP A 6 -16.00 4.31 20.23
C ASP A 6 -14.56 4.86 20.19
N GLY A 7 -13.93 4.88 19.00
CA GLY A 7 -12.57 5.37 18.81
C GLY A 7 -12.44 6.33 17.62
N GLY A 8 -11.65 7.36 17.77
CA GLY A 8 -11.35 8.33 16.71
C GLY A 8 -12.56 9.11 16.23
N SER A 9 -12.62 9.39 14.92
CA SER A 9 -13.69 10.16 14.27
C SER A 9 -14.79 9.28 13.65
N GLY A 10 -14.63 7.95 13.65
CA GLY A 10 -15.47 7.02 12.89
C GLY A 10 -15.17 7.02 11.37
N LEU A 11 -14.17 7.78 10.93
CA LEU A 11 -13.69 7.81 9.55
C LEU A 11 -12.31 7.16 9.50
N VAL A 12 -12.14 6.20 8.59
CA VAL A 12 -10.86 5.50 8.39
C VAL A 12 -10.38 5.75 6.97
N HIS A 13 -9.15 6.26 6.84
CA HIS A 13 -8.46 6.33 5.56
C HIS A 13 -8.08 4.92 5.12
N THR A 14 -8.35 4.58 3.87
CA THR A 14 -8.10 3.25 3.31
C THR A 14 -7.23 3.38 2.06
N ALA A 15 -6.06 2.73 2.06
CA ALA A 15 -5.10 2.75 0.97
C ALA A 15 -4.77 1.33 0.50
N PRO A 16 -5.50 0.77 -0.49
CA PRO A 16 -5.41 -0.64 -0.87
C PRO A 16 -4.05 -1.07 -1.41
N GLY A 17 -3.25 -0.14 -1.88
CA GLY A 17 -1.88 -0.41 -2.31
C GLY A 17 -0.85 -0.47 -1.18
N HIS A 18 -1.23 -0.08 0.05
CA HIS A 18 -0.31 0.15 1.15
C HIS A 18 -0.71 -0.51 2.47
N GLY A 19 -1.74 -1.36 2.47
CA GLY A 19 -2.19 -2.11 3.64
C GLY A 19 -2.94 -3.37 3.24
N GLU A 20 -2.71 -4.48 3.95
CA GLU A 20 -3.33 -5.76 3.64
C GLU A 20 -4.84 -5.72 3.91
N ASP A 21 -5.26 -5.22 5.07
CA ASP A 21 -6.68 -5.09 5.42
C ASP A 21 -7.41 -4.15 4.47
N ASP A 22 -6.75 -3.04 4.09
CA ASP A 22 -7.25 -2.07 3.13
C ASP A 22 -7.42 -2.71 1.74
N TYR A 23 -6.46 -3.53 1.34
CA TYR A 23 -6.51 -4.27 0.07
C TYR A 23 -7.74 -5.17 0.00
N TYR A 24 -7.96 -6.01 1.02
CA TYR A 24 -9.12 -6.91 1.04
C TYR A 24 -10.44 -6.17 1.15
N ALA A 25 -10.49 -5.09 1.93
CA ALA A 25 -11.68 -4.23 2.00
C ALA A 25 -12.01 -3.63 0.64
N CYS A 26 -11.04 -3.04 -0.04
CA CYS A 26 -11.24 -2.46 -1.37
C CYS A 26 -11.59 -3.51 -2.43
N LEU A 27 -10.97 -4.68 -2.40
CA LEU A 27 -11.29 -5.79 -3.31
C LEU A 27 -12.76 -6.23 -3.17
N LYS A 28 -13.26 -6.33 -1.93
CA LYS A 28 -14.65 -6.68 -1.63
C LYS A 28 -15.65 -5.70 -2.24
N TYR A 29 -15.32 -4.41 -2.30
CA TYR A 29 -16.19 -3.37 -2.83
C TYR A 29 -15.87 -2.98 -4.28
N GLY A 30 -14.97 -3.69 -4.95
CA GLY A 30 -14.59 -3.41 -6.34
C GLY A 30 -13.84 -2.09 -6.52
N ILE A 31 -13.15 -1.60 -5.48
CA ILE A 31 -12.36 -0.38 -5.52
C ILE A 31 -10.98 -0.69 -6.11
N GLU A 32 -10.57 0.11 -7.09
CA GLU A 32 -9.27 -0.06 -7.76
C GLU A 32 -8.09 0.09 -6.78
N VAL A 33 -7.11 -0.82 -6.90
CA VAL A 33 -5.86 -0.72 -6.14
C VAL A 33 -4.94 0.30 -6.83
N LEU A 34 -4.88 1.50 -6.26
CA LEU A 34 -3.95 2.52 -6.69
C LEU A 34 -2.58 2.30 -6.02
N MET A 35 -1.51 2.35 -6.83
CA MET A 35 -0.14 2.18 -6.36
C MET A 35 0.76 3.27 -6.99
N PRO A 36 0.75 4.49 -6.46
CA PRO A 36 1.53 5.60 -7.01
C PRO A 36 2.96 5.67 -6.46
N VAL A 37 3.50 4.56 -5.99
CA VAL A 37 4.85 4.48 -5.39
C VAL A 37 5.64 3.39 -6.08
N ASP A 38 6.80 3.73 -6.62
CA ASP A 38 7.71 2.84 -7.34
C ASP A 38 8.52 1.90 -6.41
N ASP A 39 9.38 1.07 -7.00
CA ASP A 39 10.22 0.11 -6.28
C ASP A 39 11.29 0.79 -5.40
N SER A 40 11.58 2.06 -5.64
CA SER A 40 12.50 2.87 -4.84
C SER A 40 11.83 3.60 -3.68
N GLY A 41 10.50 3.47 -3.54
CA GLY A 41 9.70 4.17 -2.54
C GLY A 41 9.43 5.63 -2.89
N CYS A 42 9.51 5.98 -4.18
CA CYS A 42 9.25 7.33 -4.68
C CYS A 42 7.90 7.37 -5.39
N TYR A 43 7.24 8.52 -5.35
CA TYR A 43 6.04 8.74 -6.16
C TYR A 43 6.37 8.66 -7.64
N ASP A 44 5.50 8.02 -8.42
CA ASP A 44 5.69 7.80 -9.84
C ASP A 44 4.64 8.54 -10.72
N GLU A 45 4.71 8.32 -12.03
CA GLU A 45 3.81 8.91 -13.04
C GLU A 45 2.34 8.51 -12.89
N THR A 46 2.02 7.57 -12.02
CA THR A 46 0.63 7.23 -11.67
C THR A 46 -0.11 8.44 -11.10
N LEU A 47 0.60 9.32 -10.38
CA LEU A 47 0.03 10.59 -9.90
C LEU A 47 -0.57 11.42 -11.03
N ARG A 48 0.16 11.53 -12.16
CA ARG A 48 -0.29 12.25 -13.35
C ARG A 48 -1.34 11.47 -14.12
N ALA A 49 -1.08 10.20 -14.38
CA ALA A 49 -1.94 9.36 -15.20
C ALA A 49 -3.34 9.19 -14.61
N LYS A 50 -3.46 9.19 -13.29
CA LYS A 50 -4.73 9.05 -12.55
C LYS A 50 -5.29 10.37 -12.04
N GLY A 51 -4.63 11.50 -12.30
CA GLY A 51 -5.07 12.81 -11.83
C GLY A 51 -5.14 12.95 -10.31
N LEU A 52 -4.21 12.33 -9.59
CA LEU A 52 -4.23 12.26 -8.12
C LEU A 52 -3.76 13.57 -7.46
N LEU A 53 -3.07 14.42 -8.20
CA LEU A 53 -2.61 15.74 -7.75
C LEU A 53 -2.89 16.81 -8.79
N PRO A 54 -3.06 18.07 -8.37
CA PRO A 54 -3.09 19.22 -9.26
C PRO A 54 -1.80 19.30 -10.10
N SER A 55 -1.93 19.71 -11.36
CA SER A 55 -0.80 19.71 -12.33
C SER A 55 0.42 20.49 -11.84
N HIS A 56 0.21 21.60 -11.12
CA HIS A 56 1.31 22.44 -10.61
C HIS A 56 2.13 21.76 -9.48
N LEU A 57 1.60 20.70 -8.85
CA LEU A 57 2.30 19.95 -7.81
C LEU A 57 3.00 18.69 -8.33
N LEU A 58 2.65 18.21 -9.51
CA LEU A 58 3.15 16.94 -10.03
C LEU A 58 4.67 16.88 -10.08
N GLU A 59 5.32 17.93 -10.63
CA GLU A 59 6.79 17.99 -10.75
C GLU A 59 7.52 18.03 -9.40
N GLU A 60 6.81 18.40 -8.36
CA GLU A 60 7.36 18.47 -7.01
C GLU A 60 7.26 17.14 -6.27
N PHE A 61 6.31 16.28 -6.67
CA PHE A 61 6.06 14.99 -6.01
C PHE A 61 6.57 13.80 -6.80
N ILE A 62 6.51 13.81 -8.13
CA ILE A 62 7.04 12.71 -8.95
C ILE A 62 8.56 12.59 -8.73
N GLY A 63 9.02 11.40 -8.37
CA GLY A 63 10.39 11.12 -7.98
C GLY A 63 10.72 11.45 -6.52
N LEU A 64 9.81 12.09 -5.76
CA LEU A 64 10.03 12.36 -4.35
C LEU A 64 9.76 11.12 -3.50
N HIS A 65 10.71 10.76 -2.64
CA HIS A 65 10.57 9.64 -1.71
C HIS A 65 9.47 9.92 -0.67
N ILE A 66 8.60 8.95 -0.41
CA ILE A 66 7.38 9.12 0.42
C ILE A 66 7.67 9.70 1.81
N PHE A 67 8.75 9.30 2.47
CA PHE A 67 9.09 9.85 3.80
C PHE A 67 9.50 11.32 3.76
N LYS A 68 10.04 11.81 2.64
CA LYS A 68 10.32 13.24 2.43
C LYS A 68 9.07 14.02 2.04
N ALA A 69 8.12 13.36 1.41
CA ALA A 69 6.86 13.97 1.02
C ALA A 69 5.96 14.32 2.22
N ASN A 70 6.11 13.65 3.36
CA ASN A 70 5.29 13.90 4.53
C ASN A 70 5.33 15.36 5.00
N GLU A 71 6.51 15.95 5.12
CA GLU A 71 6.68 17.35 5.52
C GLU A 71 6.00 18.29 4.51
N LYS A 72 6.22 18.04 3.24
CA LYS A 72 5.64 18.82 2.16
C LYS A 72 4.10 18.71 2.12
N ILE A 73 3.54 17.53 2.39
CA ILE A 73 2.09 17.35 2.48
C ILE A 73 1.53 18.16 3.65
N LEU A 74 2.19 18.17 4.80
CA LEU A 74 1.76 18.97 5.96
C LEU A 74 1.77 20.47 5.64
N GLU A 75 2.78 20.97 4.94
CA GLU A 75 2.86 22.35 4.48
C GLU A 75 1.71 22.70 3.52
N LEU A 76 1.41 21.83 2.55
CA LEU A 76 0.32 22.02 1.60
C LEU A 76 -1.07 22.00 2.23
N LEU A 77 -1.25 21.26 3.31
CA LEU A 77 -2.52 21.25 4.05
C LEU A 77 -2.80 22.60 4.71
N GLY A 78 -1.76 23.30 5.19
CA GLY A 78 -1.90 24.62 5.79
C GLY A 78 -3.02 24.70 6.81
N GLU A 79 -3.98 25.57 6.60
CA GLU A 79 -5.14 25.77 7.48
C GLU A 79 -6.11 24.57 7.53
N LYS A 80 -6.02 23.63 6.60
CA LYS A 80 -6.80 22.39 6.60
C LYS A 80 -6.24 21.33 7.56
N LEU A 81 -5.04 21.53 8.07
CA LEU A 81 -4.41 20.65 9.03
C LEU A 81 -5.01 20.88 10.43
N LEU A 82 -5.84 19.95 10.89
CA LEU A 82 -6.47 20.04 12.21
C LEU A 82 -5.48 19.86 13.35
N HIS A 83 -4.56 18.89 13.21
CA HIS A 83 -3.58 18.58 14.23
C HIS A 83 -2.40 17.80 13.63
N SER A 84 -1.21 18.00 14.15
CA SER A 84 -0.04 17.18 13.89
C SER A 84 0.76 17.00 15.18
N SER A 85 1.14 15.77 15.47
CA SER A 85 1.98 15.46 16.63
C SER A 85 2.94 14.31 16.30
N LYS A 86 4.06 14.25 17.02
CA LYS A 86 4.98 13.13 16.93
C LYS A 86 4.47 11.99 17.81
N PHE A 87 4.35 10.81 17.23
CA PHE A 87 3.94 9.60 17.91
C PHE A 87 5.06 8.55 17.82
N ILE A 88 5.48 8.03 18.97
CA ILE A 88 6.52 6.98 19.02
C ILE A 88 5.86 5.63 19.05
N HIS A 89 6.18 4.80 18.08
CA HIS A 89 5.66 3.43 17.97
C HIS A 89 6.71 2.50 17.38
N SER A 90 6.50 1.19 17.50
CA SER A 90 7.31 0.19 16.81
C SER A 90 7.05 0.25 15.31
N TYR A 91 8.12 0.23 14.52
CA TYR A 91 8.05 0.23 13.07
C TYR A 91 8.97 -0.84 12.47
N PRO A 92 8.55 -1.59 11.45
CA PRO A 92 9.40 -2.62 10.85
C PRO A 92 10.55 -2.00 10.05
N PHE A 93 11.75 -2.53 10.28
CA PHE A 93 12.96 -2.17 9.56
C PHE A 93 13.50 -3.37 8.78
N CYS A 94 14.05 -3.11 7.61
CA CYS A 94 14.75 -4.14 6.84
C CYS A 94 15.99 -4.60 7.62
N TRP A 95 16.08 -5.91 7.89
CA TRP A 95 17.21 -6.48 8.65
C TRP A 95 18.56 -6.28 7.96
N ARG A 96 18.59 -6.16 6.62
CA ARG A 96 19.81 -5.99 5.82
C ARG A 96 20.23 -4.53 5.69
N THR A 97 19.31 -3.63 5.39
CA THR A 97 19.61 -2.23 5.12
C THR A 97 19.41 -1.32 6.33
N HIS A 98 18.77 -1.83 7.38
CA HIS A 98 18.38 -1.08 8.59
C HIS A 98 17.55 0.18 8.27
N LYS A 99 16.83 0.18 7.16
CA LYS A 99 15.92 1.26 6.76
C LYS A 99 14.47 0.85 7.02
N PRO A 100 13.56 1.81 7.30
CA PRO A 100 12.14 1.52 7.44
C PRO A 100 11.61 0.92 6.14
N VAL A 101 10.74 -0.10 6.27
CA VAL A 101 10.10 -0.73 5.13
C VAL A 101 8.86 0.04 4.70
N ILE A 102 8.43 -0.17 3.45
CA ILE A 102 7.23 0.42 2.88
C ILE A 102 6.30 -0.73 2.50
N TYR A 103 5.04 -0.67 2.95
CA TYR A 103 4.01 -1.59 2.47
C TYR A 103 3.58 -1.17 1.07
N ARG A 104 3.69 -2.09 0.11
CA ARG A 104 3.33 -1.86 -1.30
C ARG A 104 2.68 -3.10 -1.89
N ALA A 105 1.62 -2.91 -2.67
CA ALA A 105 1.17 -3.94 -3.58
C ALA A 105 2.17 -4.08 -4.73
N THR A 106 2.65 -5.29 -4.97
CA THR A 106 3.61 -5.60 -6.04
C THR A 106 3.09 -6.74 -6.91
N LYS A 107 3.43 -6.72 -8.19
CA LYS A 107 3.13 -7.84 -9.07
C LYS A 107 4.02 -9.03 -8.68
N GLN A 108 3.40 -10.16 -8.40
CA GLN A 108 4.06 -11.39 -7.99
C GLN A 108 3.65 -12.54 -8.91
N TRP A 109 4.53 -13.49 -9.08
CA TRP A 109 4.19 -14.77 -9.70
C TRP A 109 3.65 -15.71 -8.63
N PHE A 110 2.51 -16.34 -8.91
CA PHE A 110 1.90 -17.32 -8.04
C PHE A 110 1.75 -18.64 -8.77
N ILE A 111 2.03 -19.74 -8.07
CA ILE A 111 1.76 -21.10 -8.53
C ILE A 111 0.54 -21.61 -7.77
N LEU A 112 -0.51 -21.97 -8.51
CA LEU A 112 -1.74 -22.50 -7.94
C LEU A 112 -1.50 -23.94 -7.46
N MET A 113 -1.20 -24.09 -6.20
CA MET A 113 -0.83 -25.38 -5.59
C MET A 113 -2.02 -26.30 -5.37
N ASP A 114 -3.21 -25.74 -5.16
CA ASP A 114 -4.41 -26.44 -4.69
C ASP A 114 -5.55 -26.52 -5.73
N GLU A 115 -5.28 -26.09 -6.98
CA GLU A 115 -6.20 -26.29 -8.07
C GLU A 115 -5.90 -27.56 -8.87
N PRO A 116 -6.92 -28.38 -9.20
CA PRO A 116 -6.74 -29.67 -9.90
C PRO A 116 -6.45 -29.46 -11.40
N LYS A 117 -5.24 -29.01 -11.73
CA LYS A 117 -4.78 -28.75 -13.12
C LYS A 117 -4.03 -29.93 -13.75
N LEU A 118 -3.52 -30.88 -12.96
CA LEU A 118 -2.69 -31.98 -13.41
C LEU A 118 -3.49 -33.28 -13.44
N GLN A 119 -4.16 -33.58 -14.55
CA GLN A 119 -4.97 -34.80 -14.71
C GLN A 119 -5.97 -35.05 -13.55
N GLY A 120 -6.60 -33.96 -13.07
CA GLY A 120 -7.55 -34.02 -11.96
C GLY A 120 -6.93 -33.98 -10.57
N LYS A 121 -5.59 -33.90 -10.46
CA LYS A 121 -4.88 -33.72 -9.19
C LYS A 121 -4.34 -32.31 -9.03
N THR A 122 -4.16 -31.89 -7.80
CA THR A 122 -3.47 -30.65 -7.46
C THR A 122 -1.96 -30.84 -7.50
N LEU A 123 -1.20 -29.78 -7.71
CA LEU A 123 0.27 -29.82 -7.65
C LEU A 123 0.76 -30.30 -6.26
N ARG A 124 0.05 -29.92 -5.19
CA ARG A 124 0.34 -30.35 -3.83
C ARG A 124 0.14 -31.84 -3.63
N GLU A 125 -0.92 -32.42 -4.17
CA GLU A 125 -1.15 -33.88 -4.13
C GLU A 125 -0.07 -34.63 -4.89
N CYS A 126 0.25 -34.20 -6.10
CA CYS A 126 1.33 -34.81 -6.89
C CYS A 126 2.68 -34.75 -6.16
N ALA A 127 3.00 -33.63 -5.51
CA ALA A 127 4.25 -33.50 -4.75
C ALA A 127 4.29 -34.44 -3.52
N LYS A 128 3.16 -34.59 -2.81
CA LYS A 128 3.06 -35.49 -1.65
C LYS A 128 3.20 -36.99 -2.04
N GLU A 129 2.75 -37.37 -3.23
CA GLU A 129 2.86 -38.73 -3.74
C GLU A 129 4.30 -39.11 -4.12
N GLN A 130 5.21 -38.13 -4.25
CA GLN A 130 6.60 -38.35 -4.58
C GLN A 130 7.53 -38.41 -3.34
N LEU A 131 6.98 -38.14 -2.15
CA LEU A 131 7.70 -38.24 -0.86
C LEU A 131 7.51 -39.60 -0.22
#